data_f9dee7cbefd9bb35ec507e802f7f0a9b
#
_entry.id   f9dee7cbefd9bb35ec507e802f7f0a9b
#
_cell.length_a   1.000
_cell.length_b   1.000
_cell.length_c   1.000
_cell.angle_alpha   90.00
_cell.angle_beta   90.00
_cell.angle_gamma   90.00
#
_symmetry.space_group_name_H-M   'P 1'
#
loop_
_entity.id
_entity.type
_entity.pdbx_description
1 polymer ?
#
loop_
_entity_poly.entity_id
_entity_poly.type
_entity_poly.pdbx_seq_one_letter_code
_entity_poly.pdbx_strand_id
1 'polypeptide(L)'
;MITKMNRSGYRFLVIIILNFQFLIFNSSCTQDNYDKGEGKYSLMRADFVEARANAQKEIDQITTDDGEQLSASKPFTAKLVVTPDSVYRCIIYYNKVRAETGQEVFEPISIGEVPCPKVTPLSELDKEMKTDPVKFESAWLSKSGKYLNLSLYLMTGTTDDEKASQTLYIIQDSIMTHPDATRTSHLRLYHDQAGVPEYYSTQVYASILTSQIKADSVRISINTYKGPVTKIFSLR
;
A
#
# COMPACT_ATOMS: atom_id res chain seq x y z
N MET A 1 42.49 59.74 11.75
CA MET A 1 41.94 60.60 10.68
C MET A 1 40.76 59.84 10.05
N ILE A 2 39.54 60.09 10.51
CA ILE A 2 38.34 59.40 10.03
C ILE A 2 37.75 60.29 8.93
N THR A 3 37.92 59.91 7.69
CA THR A 3 37.35 60.61 6.55
C THR A 3 35.83 60.46 6.55
N LYS A 4 35.09 61.56 6.78
CA LYS A 4 33.63 61.59 6.69
C LYS A 4 33.23 61.31 5.23
N MET A 5 32.64 60.14 5.03
CA MET A 5 32.09 59.75 3.72
C MET A 5 30.84 60.59 3.40
N ASN A 6 30.79 61.19 2.21
CA ASN A 6 29.72 62.07 1.76
C ASN A 6 28.42 61.25 1.54
N ARG A 7 27.26 61.86 1.76
CA ARG A 7 25.91 61.23 1.61
C ARG A 7 25.72 60.48 0.26
N SER A 8 26.37 60.94 -0.77
CA SER A 8 26.38 60.29 -2.12
C SER A 8 27.18 59.00 -2.10
N GLY A 9 28.33 58.93 -1.41
CA GLY A 9 29.14 57.72 -1.28
C GLY A 9 28.45 56.64 -0.44
N TYR A 10 27.66 57.04 0.58
CA TYR A 10 26.91 56.11 1.39
C TYR A 10 25.79 55.43 0.59
N ARG A 11 25.08 56.17 -0.26
CA ARG A 11 24.06 55.64 -1.17
C ARG A 11 24.66 54.66 -2.17
N PHE A 12 25.81 54.92 -2.71
CA PHE A 12 26.51 54.08 -3.66
C PHE A 12 26.98 52.76 -2.99
N LEU A 13 27.53 52.87 -1.77
CA LEU A 13 27.94 51.70 -0.98
C LEU A 13 26.76 50.81 -0.61
N VAL A 14 25.62 51.36 -0.21
CA VAL A 14 24.39 50.63 0.13
C VAL A 14 23.84 49.92 -1.11
N ILE A 15 23.86 50.53 -2.28
CA ILE A 15 23.40 49.89 -3.54
C ILE A 15 24.33 48.75 -3.92
N ILE A 16 25.65 48.86 -3.76
CA ILE A 16 26.62 47.80 -4.02
C ILE A 16 26.39 46.62 -3.05
N ILE A 17 26.17 46.85 -1.77
CA ILE A 17 25.93 45.83 -0.77
C ILE A 17 24.60 45.11 -1.06
N LEU A 18 23.53 45.83 -1.42
CA LEU A 18 22.23 45.23 -1.76
C LEU A 18 22.34 44.37 -3.05
N ASN A 19 23.07 44.78 -4.07
CA ASN A 19 23.30 43.99 -5.27
C ASN A 19 24.18 42.75 -4.99
N PHE A 20 25.17 42.86 -4.11
CA PHE A 20 25.99 41.71 -3.72
C PHE A 20 25.23 40.69 -2.92
N GLN A 21 24.30 41.10 -2.06
CA GLN A 21 23.39 40.18 -1.37
C GLN A 21 22.45 39.48 -2.34
N PHE A 22 21.97 40.16 -3.38
CA PHE A 22 21.10 39.55 -4.39
C PHE A 22 21.82 38.49 -5.23
N LEU A 23 23.14 38.61 -5.44
CA LEU A 23 23.96 37.63 -6.14
C LEU A 23 24.21 36.36 -5.31
N ILE A 24 24.22 36.46 -3.97
CA ILE A 24 24.43 35.30 -3.09
C ILE A 24 23.16 34.45 -2.97
N PHE A 25 21.97 35.06 -3.08
CA PHE A 25 20.70 34.32 -3.01
C PHE A 25 20.32 33.60 -4.32
N ASN A 26 21.03 33.86 -5.42
CA ASN A 26 20.85 33.16 -6.70
C ASN A 26 21.83 32.00 -6.90
N SER A 27 22.61 31.61 -5.86
CA SER A 27 23.24 30.28 -5.84
C SER A 27 22.12 29.26 -5.58
N SER A 28 21.28 29.03 -6.59
CA SER A 28 20.51 27.83 -6.67
C SER A 28 21.48 26.68 -6.46
N CYS A 29 21.36 25.96 -5.34
CA CYS A 29 21.94 24.63 -5.27
C CYS A 29 21.54 23.94 -6.57
N THR A 30 22.47 23.74 -7.47
CA THR A 30 22.35 22.69 -8.46
C THR A 30 22.16 21.44 -7.62
N GLN A 31 20.92 21.00 -7.52
CA GLN A 31 20.60 19.69 -7.01
C GLN A 31 21.37 18.77 -7.96
N ASP A 32 22.55 18.32 -7.53
CA ASP A 32 23.22 17.21 -8.17
C ASP A 32 22.14 16.16 -8.31
N ASN A 33 21.75 15.85 -9.55
CA ASN A 33 20.89 14.72 -9.78
C ASN A 33 21.62 13.57 -9.10
N TYR A 34 21.05 13.12 -7.96
CA TYR A 34 21.48 11.88 -7.33
C TYR A 34 21.55 10.87 -8.47
N ASP A 35 22.75 10.42 -8.81
CA ASP A 35 22.94 9.36 -9.78
C ASP A 35 21.98 8.25 -9.34
N LYS A 36 20.99 7.96 -10.20
CA LYS A 36 20.10 6.84 -9.95
C LYS A 36 21.03 5.63 -9.90
N GLY A 37 21.34 5.19 -8.67
CA GLY A 37 22.34 4.16 -8.48
C GLY A 37 22.09 3.01 -9.47
N GLU A 38 23.14 2.46 -10.07
CA GLU A 38 23.07 1.35 -11.02
C GLU A 38 22.83 -0.01 -10.33
N GLY A 39 22.57 0.01 -9.03
CA GLY A 39 22.35 -1.19 -8.24
C GLY A 39 21.00 -1.88 -8.53
N LYS A 40 20.95 -3.20 -8.31
CA LYS A 40 19.76 -4.05 -8.46
C LYS A 40 18.47 -3.48 -7.85
N TYR A 41 18.58 -2.62 -6.85
CA TYR A 41 17.44 -2.04 -6.12
C TYR A 41 17.11 -0.60 -6.53
N SER A 42 17.89 0.02 -7.40
CA SER A 42 17.75 1.44 -7.76
C SER A 42 16.51 1.75 -8.59
N LEU A 43 15.98 0.78 -9.30
CA LEU A 43 14.79 0.87 -10.14
C LEU A 43 13.66 -0.06 -9.64
N MET A 44 13.78 -0.54 -8.40
CA MET A 44 12.83 -1.46 -7.82
C MET A 44 11.45 -0.82 -7.68
N ARG A 45 10.44 -1.53 -8.17
CA ARG A 45 9.02 -1.21 -7.98
C ARG A 45 8.43 -2.16 -6.94
N ALA A 46 7.37 -1.71 -6.28
CA ALA A 46 6.57 -2.50 -5.36
C ALA A 46 5.10 -2.31 -5.74
N ASP A 47 4.46 -3.35 -6.23
CA ASP A 47 3.07 -3.29 -6.68
C ASP A 47 2.24 -4.43 -6.09
N PHE A 48 0.97 -4.12 -5.84
CA PHE A 48 -0.04 -5.14 -5.61
C PHE A 48 -0.44 -5.73 -6.95
N VAL A 49 -0.40 -7.06 -7.06
CA VAL A 49 -0.60 -7.77 -8.32
C VAL A 49 -1.48 -9.00 -8.16
N GLU A 50 -2.05 -9.43 -9.28
CA GLU A 50 -2.48 -10.80 -9.51
C GLU A 50 -1.33 -11.54 -10.20
N ALA A 51 -0.71 -12.48 -9.50
CA ALA A 51 0.36 -13.31 -10.02
C ALA A 51 -0.25 -14.62 -10.58
N ARG A 52 -0.07 -14.87 -11.86
CA ARG A 52 -0.51 -16.11 -12.50
C ARG A 52 0.56 -17.17 -12.38
N ALA A 53 0.17 -18.34 -11.89
CA ALA A 53 0.99 -19.55 -11.90
C ALA A 53 0.62 -20.42 -13.11
N ASN A 54 1.63 -20.97 -13.77
CA ASN A 54 1.48 -21.92 -14.87
C ASN A 54 1.25 -23.36 -14.38
N ALA A 55 1.16 -24.30 -15.31
CA ALA A 55 1.00 -25.73 -15.03
C ALA A 55 2.15 -26.34 -14.21
N GLN A 56 3.35 -25.74 -14.23
CA GLN A 56 4.53 -26.15 -13.47
C GLN A 56 4.59 -25.48 -12.08
N LYS A 57 3.54 -24.73 -11.68
CA LYS A 57 3.50 -23.92 -10.44
C LYS A 57 4.57 -22.83 -10.41
N GLU A 58 4.95 -22.30 -11.56
CA GLU A 58 5.85 -21.16 -11.66
C GLU A 58 5.06 -19.90 -12.01
N ILE A 59 5.39 -18.79 -11.41
CA ILE A 59 4.81 -17.49 -11.76
C ILE A 59 5.43 -17.04 -13.08
N ASP A 60 4.61 -16.85 -14.10
CA ASP A 60 5.02 -16.44 -15.44
C ASP A 60 4.48 -15.08 -15.86
N GLN A 61 3.44 -14.57 -15.18
CA GLN A 61 2.80 -13.30 -15.50
C GLN A 61 2.27 -12.62 -14.24
N ILE A 62 2.27 -11.29 -14.25
CA ILE A 62 1.58 -10.47 -13.25
C ILE A 62 0.64 -9.48 -13.93
N THR A 63 -0.46 -9.14 -13.23
CA THR A 63 -1.34 -8.01 -13.56
C THR A 63 -1.36 -7.07 -12.36
N THR A 64 -0.92 -5.83 -12.54
CA THR A 64 -0.87 -4.82 -11.47
C THR A 64 -2.27 -4.27 -11.17
N ASP A 65 -2.43 -3.59 -10.04
CA ASP A 65 -3.68 -2.88 -9.68
C ASP A 65 -4.04 -1.76 -10.68
N ASP A 66 -3.07 -1.31 -11.46
CA ASP A 66 -3.25 -0.34 -12.54
C ASP A 66 -3.72 -1.01 -13.86
N GLY A 67 -3.76 -2.34 -13.91
CA GLY A 67 -4.14 -3.12 -15.09
C GLY A 67 -2.97 -3.41 -16.05
N GLU A 68 -1.74 -3.04 -15.70
CA GLU A 68 -0.57 -3.37 -16.50
C GLU A 68 -0.29 -4.87 -16.42
N GLN A 69 -0.09 -5.53 -17.56
CA GLN A 69 0.29 -6.94 -17.64
C GLN A 69 1.76 -7.06 -18.03
N LEU A 70 2.52 -7.79 -17.24
CA LEU A 70 3.94 -8.04 -17.48
C LEU A 70 4.21 -9.53 -17.39
N SER A 71 4.99 -10.04 -18.37
CA SER A 71 5.53 -11.40 -18.30
C SER A 71 6.82 -11.40 -17.47
N ALA A 72 7.08 -12.50 -16.77
CA ALA A 72 8.36 -12.70 -16.11
C ALA A 72 9.49 -12.81 -17.15
N SER A 73 10.65 -12.21 -16.87
CA SER A 73 11.86 -12.42 -17.69
C SER A 73 12.24 -13.91 -17.74
N LYS A 74 11.98 -14.60 -16.63
CA LYS A 74 12.06 -16.05 -16.49
C LYS A 74 11.00 -16.49 -15.48
N PRO A 75 10.13 -17.52 -15.79
CA PRO A 75 9.24 -18.08 -14.80
C PRO A 75 9.97 -18.52 -13.54
N PHE A 76 9.37 -18.34 -12.36
CA PHE A 76 10.00 -18.63 -11.09
C PHE A 76 9.01 -19.25 -10.10
N THR A 77 9.55 -20.08 -9.20
CA THR A 77 8.77 -20.70 -8.12
C THR A 77 8.65 -19.76 -6.91
N ALA A 78 7.51 -19.82 -6.23
CA ALA A 78 7.27 -19.12 -4.97
C ALA A 78 6.55 -20.05 -3.99
N LYS A 79 6.89 -19.97 -2.68
CA LYS A 79 6.28 -20.83 -1.65
C LYS A 79 4.76 -20.70 -1.55
N LEU A 80 4.21 -19.54 -1.89
CA LEU A 80 2.76 -19.28 -1.89
C LEU A 80 2.01 -20.02 -3.00
N VAL A 81 2.71 -20.49 -4.05
CA VAL A 81 2.07 -21.18 -5.18
C VAL A 81 1.88 -22.66 -4.85
N VAL A 82 0.69 -23.02 -4.41
CA VAL A 82 0.33 -24.41 -4.06
C VAL A 82 -0.44 -25.12 -5.16
N THR A 83 -1.20 -24.40 -5.97
CA THR A 83 -2.05 -24.94 -7.05
C THR A 83 -1.55 -24.46 -8.41
N PRO A 84 -1.38 -25.36 -9.41
CA PRO A 84 -1.07 -24.95 -10.78
C PRO A 84 -2.23 -24.20 -11.41
N ASP A 85 -1.96 -23.47 -12.51
CA ASP A 85 -2.93 -22.75 -13.33
C ASP A 85 -3.87 -21.83 -12.52
N SER A 86 -3.33 -21.22 -11.48
CA SER A 86 -4.08 -20.41 -10.51
C SER A 86 -3.55 -18.99 -10.44
N VAL A 87 -4.38 -18.09 -9.89
CA VAL A 87 -4.02 -16.68 -9.67
C VAL A 87 -3.93 -16.40 -8.19
N TYR A 88 -2.85 -15.75 -7.79
CA TYR A 88 -2.54 -15.40 -6.40
C TYR A 88 -2.49 -13.89 -6.24
N ARG A 89 -3.14 -13.37 -5.21
CA ARG A 89 -3.03 -11.96 -4.82
C ARG A 89 -1.74 -11.75 -4.03
N CYS A 90 -0.88 -10.86 -4.51
CA CYS A 90 0.47 -10.68 -3.98
C CYS A 90 0.85 -9.20 -3.92
N ILE A 91 1.85 -8.90 -3.08
CA ILE A 91 2.73 -7.75 -3.24
C ILE A 91 4.05 -8.26 -3.81
N ILE A 92 4.53 -7.66 -4.89
CA ILE A 92 5.78 -8.06 -5.54
C ILE A 92 6.73 -6.88 -5.63
N TYR A 93 8.00 -7.14 -5.30
CA TYR A 93 9.12 -6.24 -5.53
C TYR A 93 9.87 -6.72 -6.75
N TYR A 94 10.05 -5.87 -7.75
CA TYR A 94 10.61 -6.27 -9.04
C TYR A 94 11.26 -5.10 -9.77
N ASN A 95 12.14 -5.41 -10.72
CA ASN A 95 12.62 -4.46 -11.71
C ASN A 95 11.84 -4.65 -13.01
N LYS A 96 11.41 -3.54 -13.61
CA LYS A 96 10.85 -3.54 -14.95
C LYS A 96 12.01 -3.36 -15.94
N VAL A 97 12.24 -4.36 -16.77
CA VAL A 97 13.36 -4.41 -17.70
C VAL A 97 12.87 -4.64 -19.12
N ARG A 98 13.72 -4.35 -20.11
CA ARG A 98 13.42 -4.62 -21.49
C ARG A 98 14.15 -5.87 -21.95
N ALA A 99 13.41 -6.86 -22.40
CA ALA A 99 13.94 -8.08 -22.98
C ALA A 99 14.66 -7.80 -24.33
N GLU A 100 15.46 -8.74 -24.81
CA GLU A 100 16.12 -8.65 -26.13
C GLU A 100 15.12 -8.47 -27.29
N THR A 101 13.89 -8.99 -27.13
CA THR A 101 12.77 -8.80 -28.06
C THR A 101 12.21 -7.38 -28.08
N GLY A 102 12.67 -6.48 -27.19
CA GLY A 102 12.15 -5.14 -26.99
C GLY A 102 10.91 -5.05 -26.11
N GLN A 103 10.33 -6.17 -25.69
CA GLN A 103 9.17 -6.22 -24.78
C GLN A 103 9.58 -5.86 -23.36
N GLU A 104 8.71 -5.14 -22.63
CA GLU A 104 8.87 -4.93 -21.19
C GLU A 104 8.47 -6.19 -20.42
N VAL A 105 9.35 -6.62 -19.54
CA VAL A 105 9.18 -7.79 -18.67
C VAL A 105 9.56 -7.42 -17.24
N PHE A 106 9.20 -8.25 -16.27
CA PHE A 106 9.63 -8.04 -14.90
C PHE A 106 10.66 -9.08 -14.45
N GLU A 107 11.64 -8.61 -13.66
CA GLU A 107 12.57 -9.44 -12.90
C GLU A 107 12.19 -9.43 -11.43
N PRO A 108 11.73 -10.55 -10.86
CA PRO A 108 11.30 -10.59 -9.47
C PRO A 108 12.48 -10.44 -8.51
N ILE A 109 12.27 -9.67 -7.42
CA ILE A 109 13.21 -9.54 -6.30
C ILE A 109 12.67 -10.29 -5.09
N SER A 110 11.41 -10.02 -4.73
CA SER A 110 10.68 -10.75 -3.68
C SER A 110 9.18 -10.69 -3.93
N ILE A 111 8.47 -11.66 -3.39
CA ILE A 111 7.01 -11.74 -3.48
C ILE A 111 6.45 -12.19 -2.13
N GLY A 112 5.34 -11.55 -1.72
CA GLY A 112 4.59 -11.89 -0.53
C GLY A 112 3.10 -12.07 -0.85
N GLU A 113 2.48 -13.02 -0.20
CA GLU A 113 1.03 -13.21 -0.30
C GLU A 113 0.28 -12.04 0.34
N VAL A 114 -0.81 -11.62 -0.29
CA VAL A 114 -1.76 -10.67 0.27
C VAL A 114 -3.08 -11.39 0.49
N PRO A 115 -3.48 -11.67 1.73
CA PRO A 115 -4.75 -12.33 2.04
C PRO A 115 -5.93 -11.62 1.41
N CYS A 116 -6.85 -12.42 0.83
CA CYS A 116 -8.13 -11.95 0.29
C CYS A 116 -9.28 -12.52 1.15
N PRO A 117 -9.56 -11.93 2.32
CA PRO A 117 -10.61 -12.43 3.19
C PRO A 117 -11.97 -12.37 2.50
N LYS A 118 -12.78 -13.40 2.73
CA LYS A 118 -14.19 -13.39 2.31
C LYS A 118 -14.95 -12.35 3.14
N VAL A 119 -15.86 -11.63 2.48
CA VAL A 119 -16.83 -10.78 3.17
C VAL A 119 -17.93 -11.69 3.72
N THR A 120 -18.01 -11.78 5.03
CA THR A 120 -18.96 -12.67 5.72
C THR A 120 -20.09 -11.84 6.36
N PRO A 121 -21.36 -12.12 6.08
CA PRO A 121 -22.46 -11.48 6.78
C PRO A 121 -22.38 -11.72 8.31
N LEU A 122 -22.74 -10.70 9.11
CA LEU A 122 -22.73 -10.83 10.57
C LEU A 122 -23.61 -12.00 11.06
N SER A 123 -24.70 -12.29 10.36
CA SER A 123 -25.59 -13.43 10.66
C SER A 123 -24.94 -14.81 10.45
N GLU A 124 -23.86 -14.89 9.68
CA GLU A 124 -23.11 -16.12 9.42
C GLU A 124 -21.87 -16.25 10.33
N LEU A 125 -21.61 -15.26 11.18
CA LEU A 125 -20.51 -15.33 12.13
C LEU A 125 -20.89 -16.30 13.27
N ASP A 126 -20.17 -17.40 13.37
CA ASP A 126 -20.42 -18.50 14.31
C ASP A 126 -19.78 -18.26 15.71
N LYS A 127 -19.22 -17.09 15.94
CA LYS A 127 -18.49 -16.71 17.15
C LYS A 127 -18.78 -15.25 17.54
N GLU A 128 -18.38 -14.88 18.75
CA GLU A 128 -18.49 -13.50 19.21
C GLU A 128 -17.69 -12.55 18.32
N MET A 129 -18.28 -11.38 18.03
CA MET A 129 -17.61 -10.32 17.28
C MET A 129 -16.47 -9.72 18.11
N LYS A 130 -15.24 -9.93 17.70
CA LYS A 130 -14.07 -9.32 18.31
C LYS A 130 -13.53 -8.19 17.46
N THR A 131 -13.12 -7.13 18.12
CA THR A 131 -12.59 -5.92 17.49
C THR A 131 -11.40 -5.42 18.27
N ASP A 132 -10.44 -6.30 18.55
CA ASP A 132 -9.20 -5.91 19.20
C ASP A 132 -8.51 -4.80 18.35
N PRO A 133 -7.89 -3.79 18.97
CA PRO A 133 -7.41 -2.65 18.24
C PRO A 133 -6.22 -2.99 17.33
N VAL A 134 -6.16 -2.32 16.17
CA VAL A 134 -5.02 -2.36 15.26
C VAL A 134 -4.46 -0.96 15.07
N LYS A 135 -3.25 -0.81 14.49
CA LYS A 135 -2.82 0.47 13.95
C LYS A 135 -3.27 0.53 12.47
N PHE A 136 -4.13 1.50 12.17
CA PHE A 136 -4.55 1.75 10.80
C PHE A 136 -3.52 2.64 10.09
N GLU A 137 -3.04 2.23 8.94
CA GLU A 137 -2.17 3.04 8.10
C GLU A 137 -2.93 3.64 6.93
N SER A 138 -3.52 2.81 6.08
CA SER A 138 -4.24 3.27 4.90
C SER A 138 -5.28 2.27 4.39
N ALA A 139 -6.21 2.78 3.59
CA ALA A 139 -7.12 1.97 2.78
C ALA A 139 -7.35 2.68 1.44
N TRP A 140 -7.40 1.95 0.34
CA TRP A 140 -7.58 2.50 -1.01
C TRP A 140 -8.20 1.48 -1.95
N LEU A 141 -8.94 1.97 -2.96
CA LEU A 141 -9.35 1.14 -4.07
C LEU A 141 -8.21 0.99 -5.08
N SER A 142 -8.02 -0.21 -5.62
CA SER A 142 -7.18 -0.39 -6.80
C SER A 142 -7.72 0.46 -7.95
N LYS A 143 -6.86 0.92 -8.87
CA LYS A 143 -7.31 1.70 -10.05
C LYS A 143 -8.27 0.91 -10.93
N SER A 144 -8.12 -0.41 -10.98
CA SER A 144 -9.05 -1.31 -11.66
C SER A 144 -10.43 -1.40 -10.97
N GLY A 145 -10.57 -0.88 -9.75
CA GLY A 145 -11.77 -1.02 -8.92
C GLY A 145 -11.99 -2.44 -8.38
N LYS A 146 -11.12 -3.41 -8.70
CA LYS A 146 -11.30 -4.83 -8.37
C LYS A 146 -11.08 -5.13 -6.88
N TYR A 147 -10.21 -4.36 -6.22
CA TYR A 147 -9.82 -4.58 -4.83
C TYR A 147 -9.96 -3.32 -3.98
N LEU A 148 -10.51 -3.48 -2.78
CA LEU A 148 -10.32 -2.55 -1.67
C LEU A 148 -9.17 -3.06 -0.81
N ASN A 149 -8.06 -2.35 -0.82
CA ASN A 149 -6.83 -2.71 -0.12
C ASN A 149 -6.79 -2.05 1.26
N LEU A 150 -6.24 -2.78 2.23
CA LEU A 150 -5.98 -2.33 3.59
C LEU A 150 -4.49 -2.49 3.91
N SER A 151 -3.89 -1.49 4.54
CA SER A 151 -2.59 -1.56 5.21
C SER A 151 -2.78 -1.31 6.69
N LEU A 152 -2.38 -2.28 7.50
CA LEU A 152 -2.53 -2.28 8.95
C LEU A 152 -1.21 -2.65 9.60
N TYR A 153 -1.04 -2.29 10.86
CA TYR A 153 -0.02 -2.89 11.72
C TYR A 153 -0.71 -3.64 12.85
N LEU A 154 -0.36 -4.90 13.00
CA LEU A 154 -0.74 -5.73 14.14
C LEU A 154 0.37 -5.70 15.17
N MET A 155 -0.01 -5.56 16.44
CA MET A 155 0.93 -5.78 17.54
C MET A 155 1.13 -7.29 17.70
N THR A 156 2.37 -7.74 17.80
CA THR A 156 2.71 -9.15 17.84
C THR A 156 3.93 -9.42 18.73
N GLY A 157 4.21 -10.67 18.99
CA GLY A 157 5.34 -11.12 19.79
C GLY A 157 5.47 -12.63 19.78
N THR A 158 6.58 -13.14 20.30
CA THR A 158 6.79 -14.56 20.50
C THR A 158 6.06 -15.03 21.75
N THR A 159 5.44 -16.19 21.69
CA THR A 159 4.78 -16.87 22.79
C THR A 159 5.06 -18.37 22.72
N ASP A 160 5.07 -19.03 23.88
CA ASP A 160 5.20 -20.49 23.98
C ASP A 160 3.86 -21.19 23.74
N ASP A 161 2.76 -20.43 23.65
CA ASP A 161 1.44 -20.95 23.30
C ASP A 161 1.32 -21.12 21.79
N GLU A 162 1.48 -22.35 21.30
CA GLU A 162 1.35 -22.70 19.88
C GLU A 162 -0.05 -22.40 19.29
N LYS A 163 -1.07 -22.21 20.16
CA LYS A 163 -2.45 -21.90 19.76
C LYS A 163 -2.70 -20.40 19.60
N ALA A 164 -1.81 -19.55 20.13
CA ALA A 164 -1.96 -18.11 20.04
C ALA A 164 -1.71 -17.67 18.59
N SER A 165 -2.77 -17.35 17.87
CA SER A 165 -2.73 -16.92 16.48
C SER A 165 -3.78 -15.86 16.22
N GLN A 166 -3.33 -14.68 15.79
CA GLN A 166 -4.23 -13.59 15.44
C GLN A 166 -5.10 -13.97 14.24
N THR A 167 -6.32 -13.48 14.26
CA THR A 167 -7.28 -13.74 13.19
C THR A 167 -7.90 -12.44 12.69
N LEU A 168 -7.95 -12.28 11.37
CA LEU A 168 -8.60 -11.15 10.71
C LEU A 168 -9.69 -11.65 9.75
N TYR A 169 -10.90 -11.04 9.85
CA TYR A 169 -11.99 -11.24 8.90
C TYR A 169 -12.61 -9.89 8.51
N ILE A 170 -13.39 -9.92 7.44
CA ILE A 170 -14.22 -8.79 7.04
C ILE A 170 -15.68 -9.18 7.23
N ILE A 171 -16.33 -8.50 8.16
CA ILE A 171 -17.73 -8.76 8.51
C ILE A 171 -18.62 -7.70 7.88
N GLN A 172 -19.66 -8.12 7.18
CA GLN A 172 -20.72 -7.25 6.69
C GLN A 172 -21.82 -7.12 7.75
N ASP A 173 -21.89 -5.96 8.38
CA ASP A 173 -22.91 -5.68 9.40
C ASP A 173 -24.31 -5.50 8.79
N SER A 174 -24.37 -4.77 7.65
CA SER A 174 -25.63 -4.45 6.97
C SER A 174 -25.40 -3.90 5.57
N ILE A 175 -26.46 -3.83 4.79
CA ILE A 175 -26.55 -3.02 3.56
C ILE A 175 -27.66 -1.99 3.77
N MET A 176 -27.31 -0.71 3.64
CA MET A 176 -28.25 0.39 3.70
C MET A 176 -28.68 0.78 2.28
N THR A 177 -29.97 0.90 2.03
CA THR A 177 -30.52 1.46 0.79
C THR A 177 -30.91 2.91 1.03
N HIS A 178 -30.43 3.81 0.19
CA HIS A 178 -30.71 5.25 0.26
C HIS A 178 -31.98 5.61 -0.54
N PRO A 179 -32.53 6.82 -0.34
CA PRO A 179 -33.73 7.26 -1.07
C PRO A 179 -33.59 7.31 -2.60
N ASP A 180 -32.36 7.47 -3.10
CA ASP A 180 -32.00 7.43 -4.53
C ASP A 180 -31.77 6.01 -5.07
N ALA A 181 -32.15 5.00 -4.30
CA ALA A 181 -31.96 3.58 -4.57
C ALA A 181 -30.50 3.11 -4.60
N THR A 182 -29.52 3.96 -4.32
CA THR A 182 -28.14 3.52 -4.12
C THR A 182 -28.00 2.74 -2.82
N ARG A 183 -26.99 1.86 -2.76
CA ARG A 183 -26.76 1.00 -1.58
C ARG A 183 -25.35 1.20 -1.04
N THR A 184 -25.23 1.24 0.28
CA THR A 184 -23.95 1.24 0.99
C THR A 184 -23.84 -0.03 1.81
N SER A 185 -22.76 -0.81 1.59
CA SER A 185 -22.40 -1.94 2.45
C SER A 185 -21.59 -1.45 3.64
N HIS A 186 -22.01 -1.80 4.84
CA HIS A 186 -21.29 -1.49 6.08
C HIS A 186 -20.45 -2.68 6.46
N LEU A 187 -19.13 -2.54 6.36
CA LEU A 187 -18.14 -3.55 6.72
C LEU A 187 -17.46 -3.17 8.04
N ARG A 188 -17.04 -4.17 8.78
CA ARG A 188 -16.23 -4.04 9.98
C ARG A 188 -15.08 -5.03 9.96
N LEU A 189 -13.90 -4.54 10.35
CA LEU A 189 -12.77 -5.41 10.59
C LEU A 189 -13.02 -6.21 11.86
N TYR A 190 -13.03 -7.54 11.75
CA TYR A 190 -12.91 -8.46 12.87
C TYR A 190 -11.42 -8.66 13.13
N HIS A 191 -10.99 -8.46 14.36
CA HIS A 191 -9.65 -8.78 14.82
C HIS A 191 -9.73 -9.45 16.19
N ASP A 192 -9.15 -10.64 16.28
CA ASP A 192 -8.93 -11.38 17.52
C ASP A 192 -7.41 -11.46 17.75
N GLN A 193 -6.94 -10.79 18.80
CA GLN A 193 -5.54 -10.83 19.23
C GLN A 193 -5.14 -12.21 19.76
N ALA A 194 -6.12 -13.00 20.24
CA ALA A 194 -5.99 -14.40 20.67
C ALA A 194 -4.81 -14.67 21.63
N GLY A 195 -4.50 -13.72 22.52
CA GLY A 195 -3.43 -13.86 23.50
C GLY A 195 -2.00 -13.70 22.95
N VAL A 196 -1.85 -13.35 21.67
CA VAL A 196 -0.53 -13.04 21.10
C VAL A 196 0.03 -11.78 21.77
N PRO A 197 1.29 -11.79 22.30
CA PRO A 197 1.88 -10.64 22.97
C PRO A 197 2.04 -9.43 22.06
N GLU A 198 1.97 -8.22 22.63
CA GLU A 198 2.03 -6.95 21.92
C GLU A 198 3.41 -6.27 22.05
N TYR A 199 4.50 -6.97 21.74
CA TYR A 199 5.87 -6.44 21.95
C TYR A 199 6.34 -5.53 20.82
N TYR A 200 5.97 -5.83 19.56
CA TYR A 200 6.33 -5.04 18.39
C TYR A 200 5.20 -5.04 17.37
N SER A 201 5.29 -4.20 16.36
CA SER A 201 4.27 -4.12 15.31
C SER A 201 4.79 -4.67 13.99
N THR A 202 3.96 -5.47 13.31
CA THR A 202 4.22 -6.00 11.98
C THR A 202 3.19 -5.46 11.00
N GLN A 203 3.66 -4.96 9.86
CA GLN A 203 2.77 -4.52 8.79
C GLN A 203 2.13 -5.73 8.12
N VAL A 204 0.82 -5.65 7.94
CA VAL A 204 0.02 -6.64 7.22
C VAL A 204 -0.85 -5.96 6.19
N TYR A 205 -1.07 -6.63 5.08
CA TYR A 205 -1.97 -6.19 4.03
C TYR A 205 -3.14 -7.15 3.90
N ALA A 206 -4.28 -6.64 3.44
CA ALA A 206 -5.41 -7.43 3.01
C ALA A 206 -6.07 -6.77 1.80
N SER A 207 -6.58 -7.58 0.88
CA SER A 207 -7.31 -7.11 -0.30
C SER A 207 -8.71 -7.71 -0.31
N ILE A 208 -9.74 -6.88 -0.29
CA ILE A 208 -11.14 -7.29 -0.34
C ILE A 208 -11.59 -7.21 -1.79
N LEU A 209 -12.05 -8.32 -2.36
CA LEU A 209 -12.66 -8.31 -3.70
C LEU A 209 -13.95 -7.49 -3.67
N THR A 210 -14.01 -6.41 -4.46
CA THR A 210 -15.20 -5.54 -4.54
C THR A 210 -16.42 -6.27 -5.09
N SER A 211 -16.23 -7.29 -5.92
CA SER A 211 -17.31 -8.16 -6.44
C SER A 211 -18.08 -8.92 -5.34
N GLN A 212 -17.49 -9.07 -4.15
CA GLN A 212 -18.20 -9.63 -2.99
C GLN A 212 -19.13 -8.60 -2.32
N ILE A 213 -18.92 -7.30 -2.61
CA ILE A 213 -19.67 -6.19 -2.00
C ILE A 213 -20.81 -5.83 -2.95
N LYS A 214 -22.00 -6.35 -2.69
CA LYS A 214 -23.20 -6.12 -3.52
C LYS A 214 -23.86 -4.77 -3.22
N ALA A 215 -23.10 -3.67 -3.36
CA ALA A 215 -23.51 -2.31 -3.09
C ALA A 215 -22.75 -1.33 -4.00
N ASP A 216 -23.22 -0.08 -4.08
CA ASP A 216 -22.63 0.98 -4.91
C ASP A 216 -21.49 1.70 -4.20
N SER A 217 -21.46 1.57 -2.88
CA SER A 217 -20.40 2.09 -2.01
C SER A 217 -20.18 1.16 -0.83
N VAL A 218 -19.02 1.30 -0.22
CA VAL A 218 -18.64 0.57 0.98
C VAL A 218 -18.18 1.54 2.07
N ARG A 219 -18.65 1.30 3.27
CA ARG A 219 -18.18 1.94 4.48
C ARG A 219 -17.51 0.89 5.35
N ILE A 220 -16.19 0.99 5.55
CA ILE A 220 -15.44 0.08 6.42
C ILE A 220 -15.06 0.76 7.72
N SER A 221 -15.35 0.10 8.85
CA SER A 221 -15.03 0.55 10.21
C SER A 221 -13.95 -0.36 10.80
N ILE A 222 -12.92 0.25 11.39
CA ILE A 222 -11.75 -0.41 11.95
C ILE A 222 -11.52 0.14 13.34
N ASN A 223 -11.48 -0.72 14.36
CA ASN A 223 -11.10 -0.31 15.70
C ASN A 223 -9.59 -0.13 15.79
N THR A 224 -9.15 0.99 16.34
CA THR A 224 -7.71 1.29 16.47
C THR A 224 -7.37 1.70 17.89
N TYR A 225 -6.09 1.65 18.27
CA TYR A 225 -5.59 2.13 19.56
C TYR A 225 -5.89 3.61 19.84
N LYS A 226 -6.28 4.39 18.81
CA LYS A 226 -6.66 5.82 18.92
C LYS A 226 -8.16 6.05 18.79
N GLY A 227 -8.95 4.98 18.81
CA GLY A 227 -10.39 5.01 18.57
C GLY A 227 -10.77 4.53 17.16
N PRO A 228 -12.06 4.39 16.87
CA PRO A 228 -12.54 3.84 15.61
C PRO A 228 -12.24 4.75 14.42
N VAL A 229 -11.77 4.16 13.32
CA VAL A 229 -11.57 4.82 12.02
C VAL A 229 -12.60 4.28 11.05
N THR A 230 -13.21 5.17 10.28
CA THR A 230 -14.14 4.82 9.20
C THR A 230 -13.66 5.38 7.87
N LYS A 231 -13.69 4.56 6.83
CA LYS A 231 -13.40 4.97 5.44
C LYS A 231 -14.60 4.61 4.56
N ILE A 232 -14.84 5.45 3.55
CA ILE A 232 -15.92 5.27 2.59
C ILE A 232 -15.34 5.32 1.18
N PHE A 233 -15.78 4.39 0.32
CA PHE A 233 -15.35 4.29 -1.06
C PHE A 233 -16.57 4.10 -1.96
N SER A 234 -16.59 4.78 -3.11
CA SER A 234 -17.50 4.48 -4.20
C SER A 234 -16.97 3.30 -4.99
N LEU A 235 -17.83 2.36 -5.35
CA LEU A 235 -17.49 1.17 -6.13
C LEU A 235 -17.96 1.27 -7.59
N ARG A 236 -18.56 2.42 -7.95
CA ARG A 236 -19.01 2.75 -9.31
C ARG A 236 -17.98 3.60 -10.03
#